data_7fff5452fed8a6af10f4778a6b416844
#
_entry.id   7fff5452fed8a6af10f4778a6b416844
#
_cell.length_a   1.000
_cell.length_b   1.000
_cell.length_c   1.000
_cell.angle_alpha   90.00
_cell.angle_beta   90.00
_cell.angle_gamma   90.00
#
_symmetry.space_group_name_H-M   'P 1'
#
loop_
_entity.id
_entity.type
_entity.pdbx_description
1 polymer ?
#
loop_
_entity_poly.entity_id
_entity_poly.type
_entity_poly.pdbx_seq_one_letter_code
_entity_poly.pdbx_strand_id
1 'polypeptide(L)'
;MEKKWWHKTVGYQIYPKSFQDTNGDGIGDLKGVIRHLDKIEKLGANVIWLCPVFASPMVDNGYDISDYMDIDPSFGTMEDMKELIAEAKKRGIRILMDLVVNHSSDRHAWFQAALKDPFGKYGKYYVFREGKDGKEPNNWRSIFGGSAWEKVPGYDNLYYLHIFTKEQPDLNWENPKLREEIYEMILKWMDLGLGGFRLDAISHLKKNYQYTNLPPDGPDEYNMAFE
;
A
#
# COMPACT_ATOMS: atom_id res chain seq x y z
N MET A 1 34.77 -8.37 -1.10
CA MET A 1 33.49 -7.98 -1.71
C MET A 1 33.41 -6.46 -1.78
N GLU A 2 33.13 -5.94 -2.95
CA GLU A 2 32.94 -4.50 -3.12
C GLU A 2 31.69 -4.04 -2.34
N LYS A 3 31.88 -2.98 -1.52
CA LYS A 3 30.76 -2.46 -0.70
C LYS A 3 29.78 -1.70 -1.59
N LYS A 4 28.57 -2.21 -1.72
CA LYS A 4 27.48 -1.53 -2.41
C LYS A 4 26.96 -0.35 -1.58
N TRP A 5 26.29 0.63 -2.20
CA TRP A 5 25.85 1.85 -1.54
C TRP A 5 24.98 1.60 -0.29
N TRP A 6 24.13 0.57 -0.34
CA TRP A 6 23.23 0.23 0.78
C TRP A 6 23.93 -0.35 2.01
N HIS A 7 25.19 -0.81 1.91
CA HIS A 7 25.96 -1.26 3.06
C HIS A 7 26.35 -0.14 4.02
N LYS A 8 26.20 1.13 3.57
CA LYS A 8 26.51 2.33 4.37
C LYS A 8 25.27 3.23 4.52
N THR A 9 24.08 2.64 4.37
CA THR A 9 22.82 3.39 4.44
C THR A 9 22.42 3.61 5.89
N VAL A 10 22.07 4.85 6.18
CA VAL A 10 21.35 5.26 7.38
C VAL A 10 19.99 5.77 6.92
N GLY A 11 18.92 5.05 7.28
CA GLY A 11 17.54 5.40 6.93
C GLY A 11 16.92 6.29 8.00
N TYR A 12 16.16 7.28 7.57
CA TYR A 12 15.31 8.11 8.40
C TYR A 12 13.85 7.98 7.94
N GLN A 13 12.97 7.47 8.81
CA GLN A 13 11.56 7.34 8.50
C GLN A 13 10.85 8.67 8.76
N ILE A 14 10.02 9.10 7.82
CA ILE A 14 9.16 10.27 7.95
C ILE A 14 7.70 9.86 7.77
N TYR A 15 6.87 10.18 8.76
CA TYR A 15 5.44 10.20 8.63
C TYR A 15 4.99 11.65 8.34
N PRO A 16 4.71 12.02 7.07
CA PRO A 16 4.53 13.41 6.68
C PRO A 16 3.46 14.12 7.50
N LYS A 17 2.33 13.46 7.75
CA LYS A 17 1.17 13.98 8.49
C LYS A 17 1.54 14.65 9.81
N SER A 18 2.53 14.11 10.54
CA SER A 18 2.96 14.61 11.84
C SER A 18 4.35 15.26 11.85
N PHE A 19 4.97 15.47 10.67
CA PHE A 19 6.35 15.93 10.61
C PHE A 19 6.48 17.46 10.63
N GLN A 20 5.90 18.15 9.65
CA GLN A 20 5.92 19.61 9.58
C GLN A 20 4.78 20.11 8.70
N ASP A 21 3.85 20.84 9.29
CA ASP A 21 2.82 21.61 8.62
C ASP A 21 3.41 22.94 8.11
N THR A 22 3.23 23.25 6.85
CA THR A 22 3.74 24.50 6.25
C THR A 22 2.66 25.46 5.83
N ASN A 23 1.41 25.02 5.77
CA ASN A 23 0.26 25.80 5.32
C ASN A 23 -0.72 26.18 6.45
N GLY A 24 -0.58 25.56 7.65
CA GLY A 24 -1.36 25.86 8.84
C GLY A 24 -2.68 25.12 8.93
N ASP A 25 -2.86 24.03 8.20
CA ASP A 25 -4.07 23.20 8.22
C ASP A 25 -4.09 22.11 9.29
N GLY A 26 -2.98 21.96 10.04
CA GLY A 26 -2.80 20.96 11.09
C GLY A 26 -2.23 19.63 10.58
N ILE A 27 -1.93 19.52 9.28
CA ILE A 27 -1.38 18.32 8.65
C ILE A 27 0.01 18.65 8.09
N GLY A 28 1.01 17.83 8.41
CA GLY A 28 2.34 17.96 7.85
C GLY A 28 2.36 17.58 6.37
N ASP A 29 3.24 18.20 5.59
CA ASP A 29 3.25 18.14 4.14
C ASP A 29 4.65 17.91 3.54
N LEU A 30 4.73 17.68 2.23
CA LEU A 30 5.97 17.44 1.50
C LEU A 30 6.91 18.66 1.54
N LYS A 31 6.38 19.87 1.54
CA LYS A 31 7.17 21.11 1.69
C LYS A 31 7.83 21.17 3.06
N GLY A 32 7.16 20.67 4.10
CA GLY A 32 7.73 20.50 5.44
C GLY A 32 8.90 19.54 5.43
N VAL A 33 8.82 18.46 4.70
CA VAL A 33 9.95 17.52 4.53
C VAL A 33 11.11 18.23 3.81
N ILE A 34 10.85 18.93 2.71
CA ILE A 34 11.86 19.67 1.94
C ILE A 34 12.61 20.67 2.84
N ARG A 35 11.89 21.44 3.66
CA ARG A 35 12.46 22.44 4.58
C ARG A 35 13.43 21.84 5.62
N HIS A 36 13.33 20.54 5.89
CA HIS A 36 14.14 19.87 6.91
C HIS A 36 15.20 18.91 6.35
N LEU A 37 15.39 18.85 5.03
CA LEU A 37 16.42 18.00 4.41
C LEU A 37 17.83 18.28 4.96
N ASP A 38 18.17 19.54 5.21
CA ASP A 38 19.49 19.91 5.77
C ASP A 38 19.71 19.35 7.18
N LYS A 39 18.65 19.23 7.99
CA LYS A 39 18.75 18.62 9.32
C LYS A 39 18.94 17.11 9.21
N ILE A 40 18.23 16.47 8.27
CA ILE A 40 18.33 15.03 8.02
C ILE A 40 19.72 14.68 7.50
N GLU A 41 20.26 15.48 6.59
CA GLU A 41 21.64 15.36 6.10
C GLU A 41 22.66 15.45 7.24
N LYS A 42 22.53 16.45 8.13
CA LYS A 42 23.40 16.61 9.32
C LYS A 42 23.33 15.44 10.30
N LEU A 43 22.23 14.71 10.35
CA LEU A 43 22.12 13.45 11.12
C LEU A 43 22.88 12.30 10.47
N GLY A 44 23.40 12.47 9.26
CA GLY A 44 24.10 11.43 8.50
C GLY A 44 23.17 10.46 7.80
N ALA A 45 21.87 10.73 7.74
CA ALA A 45 20.92 9.90 6.98
C ALA A 45 21.07 10.18 5.47
N ASN A 46 21.13 9.12 4.69
CA ASN A 46 21.24 9.16 3.23
C ASN A 46 20.11 8.44 2.52
N VAL A 47 19.13 7.98 3.27
CA VAL A 47 17.84 7.46 2.79
C VAL A 47 16.72 8.01 3.67
N ILE A 48 15.66 8.49 3.04
CA ILE A 48 14.39 8.81 3.70
C ILE A 48 13.37 7.77 3.26
N TRP A 49 12.78 7.06 4.21
CA TRP A 49 11.58 6.30 3.99
C TRP A 49 10.38 7.20 4.30
N LEU A 50 9.66 7.55 3.26
CA LEU A 50 8.45 8.36 3.33
C LEU A 50 7.25 7.42 3.49
N CYS A 51 6.55 7.49 4.62
CA CYS A 51 5.29 6.78 4.83
C CYS A 51 4.26 7.20 3.78
N PRO A 52 3.17 6.43 3.57
CA PRO A 52 2.31 6.61 2.40
C PRO A 52 1.85 8.04 2.18
N VAL A 53 2.05 8.53 0.97
CA VAL A 53 1.62 9.87 0.50
C VAL A 53 0.78 9.80 -0.77
N PHE A 54 0.50 8.60 -1.28
CA PHE A 54 -0.41 8.42 -2.40
C PHE A 54 -1.82 8.89 -2.06
N ALA A 55 -2.61 9.21 -3.06
CA ALA A 55 -4.01 9.54 -2.88
C ALA A 55 -4.74 8.42 -2.12
N SER A 56 -5.42 8.78 -1.03
CA SER A 56 -6.02 7.83 -0.10
C SER A 56 -7.22 8.43 0.61
N PRO A 57 -8.30 7.66 0.87
CA PRO A 57 -9.36 8.06 1.80
C PRO A 57 -8.91 8.17 3.26
N MET A 58 -7.69 7.77 3.59
CA MET A 58 -7.09 7.82 4.93
C MET A 58 -7.79 6.96 5.99
N VAL A 59 -8.47 5.89 5.59
CA VAL A 59 -9.09 4.93 6.52
C VAL A 59 -8.03 4.25 7.37
N ASP A 60 -6.90 3.91 6.75
CA ASP A 60 -5.73 3.34 7.42
C ASP A 60 -4.50 4.25 7.23
N ASN A 61 -4.65 5.55 7.51
CA ASN A 61 -3.55 6.52 7.52
C ASN A 61 -2.69 6.54 6.25
N GLY A 62 -3.31 6.31 5.09
CA GLY A 62 -2.66 6.32 3.77
C GLY A 62 -2.29 4.94 3.24
N TYR A 63 -2.44 3.87 4.04
CA TYR A 63 -2.23 2.49 3.57
C TYR A 63 -3.41 1.94 2.76
N ASP A 64 -4.49 2.69 2.59
CA ASP A 64 -5.64 2.43 1.71
C ASP A 64 -5.56 3.31 0.46
N ILE A 65 -4.75 2.89 -0.52
CA ILE A 65 -4.41 3.70 -1.70
C ILE A 65 -5.52 3.69 -2.74
N SER A 66 -6.04 4.86 -3.09
CA SER A 66 -7.06 5.04 -4.13
C SER A 66 -6.50 5.38 -5.51
N ASP A 67 -5.28 5.94 -5.57
CA ASP A 67 -4.54 6.16 -6.82
C ASP A 67 -3.03 6.06 -6.56
N TYR A 68 -2.36 5.12 -7.24
CA TYR A 68 -0.92 4.92 -7.15
C TYR A 68 -0.08 5.92 -7.97
N MET A 69 -0.74 6.77 -8.74
CA MET A 69 -0.06 7.69 -9.66
C MET A 69 -0.19 9.15 -9.24
N ASP A 70 -0.86 9.42 -8.12
CA ASP A 70 -1.03 10.78 -7.62
C ASP A 70 -0.71 10.87 -6.12
N ILE A 71 -0.39 12.09 -5.69
CA ILE A 71 -0.13 12.44 -4.28
C ILE A 71 -1.43 12.91 -3.64
N ASP A 72 -1.66 12.49 -2.41
CA ASP A 72 -2.81 12.96 -1.65
C ASP A 72 -2.74 14.49 -1.44
N PRO A 73 -3.80 15.22 -1.77
CA PRO A 73 -3.81 16.69 -1.67
C PRO A 73 -3.49 17.25 -0.29
N SER A 74 -3.71 16.46 0.78
CA SER A 74 -3.36 16.86 2.15
C SER A 74 -1.84 16.93 2.37
N PHE A 75 -1.06 16.21 1.56
CA PHE A 75 0.41 16.22 1.66
C PHE A 75 1.07 17.13 0.62
N GLY A 76 0.34 17.56 -0.40
CA GLY A 76 0.87 18.41 -1.47
C GLY A 76 0.51 17.92 -2.86
N THR A 77 1.38 18.19 -3.82
CA THR A 77 1.17 17.91 -5.25
C THR A 77 2.26 16.99 -5.80
N MET A 78 2.06 16.49 -7.02
CA MET A 78 3.10 15.81 -7.78
C MET A 78 4.34 16.69 -8.02
N GLU A 79 4.16 18.00 -8.17
CA GLU A 79 5.26 18.96 -8.30
C GLU A 79 6.07 19.04 -7.01
N ASP A 80 5.40 19.07 -5.85
CA ASP A 80 6.07 19.05 -4.54
C ASP A 80 6.86 17.74 -4.34
N MET A 81 6.34 16.62 -4.80
CA MET A 81 7.05 15.33 -4.75
C MET A 81 8.28 15.31 -5.66
N LYS A 82 8.18 15.83 -6.88
CA LYS A 82 9.32 15.99 -7.79
C LYS A 82 10.38 16.90 -7.20
N GLU A 83 9.96 18.02 -6.56
CA GLU A 83 10.86 18.93 -5.85
C GLU A 83 11.58 18.21 -4.70
N LEU A 84 10.85 17.46 -3.87
CA LEU A 84 11.43 16.68 -2.77
C LEU A 84 12.49 15.71 -3.28
N ILE A 85 12.20 14.95 -4.34
CA ILE A 85 13.17 14.01 -4.94
C ILE A 85 14.40 14.75 -5.44
N ALA A 86 14.23 15.88 -6.12
CA ALA A 86 15.33 16.66 -6.67
C ALA A 86 16.21 17.28 -5.57
N GLU A 87 15.59 17.85 -4.53
CA GLU A 87 16.32 18.49 -3.41
C GLU A 87 17.03 17.45 -2.52
N ALA A 88 16.42 16.29 -2.29
CA ALA A 88 17.06 15.18 -1.60
C ALA A 88 18.28 14.65 -2.38
N LYS A 89 18.14 14.50 -3.70
CA LYS A 89 19.22 14.05 -4.58
C LYS A 89 20.44 14.96 -4.54
N LYS A 90 20.26 16.30 -4.49
CA LYS A 90 21.36 17.28 -4.36
C LYS A 90 22.19 17.07 -3.10
N ARG A 91 21.58 16.52 -2.04
CA ARG A 91 22.18 16.21 -0.73
C ARG A 91 22.66 14.76 -0.61
N GLY A 92 22.61 14.00 -1.69
CA GLY A 92 22.96 12.57 -1.67
C GLY A 92 21.95 11.69 -0.91
N ILE A 93 20.75 12.19 -0.66
CA ILE A 93 19.67 11.47 0.02
C ILE A 93 18.76 10.83 -1.03
N ARG A 94 18.40 9.56 -0.83
CA ARG A 94 17.41 8.84 -1.63
C ARG A 94 16.06 8.83 -0.94
N ILE A 95 15.01 9.11 -1.68
CA ILE A 95 13.63 8.96 -1.19
C ILE A 95 13.15 7.55 -1.53
N LEU A 96 12.68 6.81 -0.53
CA LEU A 96 11.92 5.58 -0.70
C LEU A 96 10.47 5.88 -0.36
N MET A 97 9.55 5.49 -1.22
CA MET A 97 8.11 5.52 -0.93
C MET A 97 7.65 4.17 -0.38
N ASP A 98 6.53 4.18 0.30
CA ASP A 98 5.86 2.95 0.74
C ASP A 98 5.13 2.30 -0.44
N LEU A 99 5.46 1.05 -0.75
CA LEU A 99 4.82 0.26 -1.79
C LEU A 99 3.77 -0.64 -1.16
N VAL A 100 2.55 -0.16 -1.10
CA VAL A 100 1.40 -0.87 -0.52
C VAL A 100 0.65 -1.57 -1.64
N VAL A 101 0.97 -2.82 -1.89
CA VAL A 101 0.44 -3.59 -3.03
C VAL A 101 -0.11 -4.96 -2.62
N ASN A 102 -0.30 -5.21 -1.32
CA ASN A 102 -1.12 -6.33 -0.90
C ASN A 102 -2.60 -6.09 -1.20
N HIS A 103 -3.05 -4.87 -1.07
CA HIS A 103 -4.42 -4.41 -1.24
C HIS A 103 -4.43 -3.02 -1.88
N SER A 104 -5.58 -2.56 -2.31
CA SER A 104 -5.84 -1.16 -2.63
C SER A 104 -6.95 -0.63 -1.71
N SER A 105 -7.25 0.67 -1.80
CA SER A 105 -8.49 1.18 -1.24
C SER A 105 -9.71 0.59 -1.97
N ASP A 106 -10.82 0.47 -1.26
CA ASP A 106 -12.14 0.20 -1.87
C ASP A 106 -12.57 1.33 -2.82
N ARG A 107 -11.97 2.54 -2.69
CA ARG A 107 -12.18 3.69 -3.59
C ARG A 107 -11.32 3.65 -4.85
N HIS A 108 -10.38 2.74 -4.95
CA HIS A 108 -9.56 2.61 -6.15
C HIS A 108 -10.44 2.29 -7.37
N ALA A 109 -10.13 2.91 -8.51
CA ALA A 109 -10.91 2.74 -9.74
C ALA A 109 -11.03 1.28 -10.18
N TRP A 110 -10.00 0.48 -9.96
CA TRP A 110 -10.03 -0.96 -10.25
C TRP A 110 -11.06 -1.68 -9.39
N PHE A 111 -11.15 -1.40 -8.09
CA PHE A 111 -12.12 -2.07 -7.22
C PHE A 111 -13.55 -1.61 -7.50
N GLN A 112 -13.75 -0.32 -7.76
CA GLN A 112 -15.05 0.20 -8.16
C GLN A 112 -15.56 -0.43 -9.47
N ALA A 113 -14.66 -0.73 -10.41
CA ALA A 113 -14.99 -1.47 -11.61
C ALA A 113 -15.22 -2.98 -11.33
N ALA A 114 -14.44 -3.56 -10.43
CA ALA A 114 -14.58 -4.95 -9.99
C ALA A 114 -15.91 -5.22 -9.30
N LEU A 115 -16.42 -4.30 -8.49
CA LEU A 115 -17.75 -4.42 -7.87
C LEU A 115 -18.90 -4.46 -8.90
N LYS A 116 -18.73 -3.76 -10.04
CA LYS A 116 -19.74 -3.76 -11.12
C LYS A 116 -19.68 -5.04 -11.95
N ASP A 117 -18.51 -5.63 -12.10
CA ASP A 117 -18.27 -6.87 -12.83
C ASP A 117 -17.16 -7.70 -12.15
N PRO A 118 -17.51 -8.50 -11.10
CA PRO A 118 -16.54 -9.31 -10.36
C PRO A 118 -15.85 -10.39 -11.20
N PHE A 119 -16.38 -10.73 -12.35
CA PHE A 119 -15.84 -11.76 -13.24
C PHE A 119 -15.07 -11.16 -14.45
N GLY A 120 -15.15 -9.85 -14.64
CA GLY A 120 -14.50 -9.11 -15.72
C GLY A 120 -13.01 -8.86 -15.49
N LYS A 121 -12.45 -7.93 -16.28
CA LYS A 121 -11.02 -7.58 -16.23
C LYS A 121 -10.57 -7.23 -14.82
N TYR A 122 -11.23 -6.24 -14.21
CA TYR A 122 -10.84 -5.72 -12.91
C TYR A 122 -11.30 -6.59 -11.75
N GLY A 123 -12.36 -7.39 -11.91
CA GLY A 123 -12.74 -8.41 -10.93
C GLY A 123 -11.63 -9.42 -10.71
N LYS A 124 -10.87 -9.77 -11.75
CA LYS A 124 -9.72 -10.66 -11.66
C LYS A 124 -8.48 -10.05 -10.99
N TYR A 125 -8.48 -8.74 -10.73
CA TYR A 125 -7.42 -8.07 -9.99
C TYR A 125 -7.56 -8.24 -8.47
N TYR A 126 -8.72 -8.67 -8.02
CA TYR A 126 -9.04 -8.91 -6.61
C TYR A 126 -9.41 -10.38 -6.37
N VAL A 127 -9.54 -10.74 -5.11
CA VAL A 127 -9.90 -12.10 -4.72
C VAL A 127 -11.39 -12.13 -4.39
N PHE A 128 -12.21 -12.62 -5.34
CA PHE A 128 -13.62 -12.89 -5.13
C PHE A 128 -13.87 -14.39 -5.02
N ARG A 129 -14.72 -14.81 -4.07
CA ARG A 129 -15.11 -16.22 -3.88
C ARG A 129 -16.57 -16.32 -3.51
N GLU A 130 -17.21 -17.40 -3.96
CA GLU A 130 -18.52 -17.78 -3.48
C GLU A 130 -18.43 -18.29 -2.04
N GLY A 131 -19.42 -17.94 -1.26
CA GLY A 131 -19.58 -18.46 0.09
C GLY A 131 -19.94 -19.94 0.07
N LYS A 132 -19.75 -20.61 1.20
CA LYS A 132 -20.02 -22.02 1.38
C LYS A 132 -21.07 -22.25 2.45
N ASP A 133 -22.12 -23.01 2.13
CA ASP A 133 -23.21 -23.35 3.05
C ASP A 133 -23.85 -22.11 3.72
N GLY A 134 -24.03 -21.02 2.96
CA GLY A 134 -24.61 -19.77 3.44
C GLY A 134 -23.71 -18.92 4.34
N LYS A 135 -22.41 -19.24 4.38
CA LYS A 135 -21.38 -18.56 5.16
C LYS A 135 -20.25 -18.05 4.25
N GLU A 136 -19.29 -17.38 4.84
CA GLU A 136 -18.05 -16.95 4.16
C GLU A 136 -17.31 -18.16 3.54
N PRO A 137 -16.43 -17.91 2.54
CA PRO A 137 -15.71 -18.98 1.82
C PRO A 137 -14.88 -19.90 2.73
N ASN A 138 -14.32 -19.35 3.81
CA ASN A 138 -13.54 -20.07 4.81
C ASN A 138 -13.50 -19.29 6.15
N ASN A 139 -12.72 -19.80 7.11
CA ASN A 139 -12.61 -19.23 8.47
C ASN A 139 -11.47 -18.21 8.63
N TRP A 140 -10.97 -17.64 7.55
CA TRP A 140 -9.88 -16.66 7.64
C TRP A 140 -10.34 -15.39 8.35
N ARG A 141 -9.40 -14.81 9.11
CA ARG A 141 -9.67 -13.60 9.91
C ARG A 141 -8.82 -12.44 9.42
N SER A 142 -9.39 -11.25 9.54
CA SER A 142 -8.68 -10.00 9.34
C SER A 142 -7.68 -9.78 10.48
N ILE A 143 -6.55 -9.14 10.15
CA ILE A 143 -5.55 -8.67 11.13
C ILE A 143 -6.18 -7.74 12.17
N PHE A 144 -7.17 -6.96 11.76
CA PHE A 144 -7.88 -6.04 12.65
C PHE A 144 -9.10 -6.67 13.34
N GLY A 145 -9.25 -7.99 13.20
CA GLY A 145 -10.33 -8.76 13.81
C GLY A 145 -11.55 -8.97 12.89
N GLY A 146 -12.36 -9.95 13.24
CA GLY A 146 -13.51 -10.34 12.42
C GLY A 146 -13.15 -11.22 11.21
N SER A 147 -14.10 -11.40 10.30
CA SER A 147 -13.87 -12.15 9.06
C SER A 147 -12.90 -11.44 8.13
N ALA A 148 -12.11 -12.20 7.37
CA ALA A 148 -11.33 -11.65 6.25
C ALA A 148 -12.16 -11.54 4.95
N TRP A 149 -13.44 -11.78 5.01
CA TRP A 149 -14.36 -11.78 3.87
C TRP A 149 -15.50 -10.81 4.09
N GLU A 150 -15.73 -9.93 3.13
CA GLU A 150 -16.88 -9.02 3.10
C GLU A 150 -17.78 -9.36 1.93
N LYS A 151 -19.10 -9.32 2.15
CA LYS A 151 -20.09 -9.64 1.13
C LYS A 151 -20.12 -8.57 0.05
N VAL A 152 -20.12 -9.01 -1.22
CA VAL A 152 -20.20 -8.09 -2.36
C VAL A 152 -21.61 -7.51 -2.46
N PRO A 153 -21.79 -6.20 -2.47
CA PRO A 153 -23.10 -5.58 -2.64
C PRO A 153 -23.81 -6.04 -3.91
N GLY A 154 -25.08 -6.43 -3.79
CA GLY A 154 -25.88 -6.89 -4.92
C GLY A 154 -25.71 -8.38 -5.29
N TYR A 155 -24.87 -9.12 -4.56
CA TYR A 155 -24.72 -10.57 -4.74
C TYR A 155 -25.13 -11.33 -3.49
N ASP A 156 -25.89 -12.40 -3.65
CA ASP A 156 -26.39 -13.18 -2.51
C ASP A 156 -25.30 -14.00 -1.83
N ASN A 157 -24.35 -14.52 -2.58
CA ASN A 157 -23.35 -15.48 -2.10
C ASN A 157 -21.95 -15.21 -2.67
N LEU A 158 -21.58 -13.96 -2.88
CA LEU A 158 -20.23 -13.57 -3.35
C LEU A 158 -19.56 -12.69 -2.32
N TYR A 159 -18.29 -12.95 -2.06
CA TYR A 159 -17.45 -12.25 -1.08
C TYR A 159 -16.13 -11.83 -1.71
N TYR A 160 -15.55 -10.74 -1.20
CA TYR A 160 -14.16 -10.37 -1.51
C TYR A 160 -13.27 -10.51 -0.28
N LEU A 161 -12.01 -10.81 -0.51
CA LEU A 161 -11.00 -10.95 0.54
C LEU A 161 -10.47 -9.60 0.97
N HIS A 162 -10.27 -9.41 2.29
CA HIS A 162 -9.56 -8.29 2.90
C HIS A 162 -8.80 -8.78 4.14
N ILE A 163 -7.51 -8.96 4.04
CA ILE A 163 -6.68 -9.38 5.20
C ILE A 163 -6.57 -8.24 6.23
N PHE A 164 -6.69 -7.00 5.78
CA PHE A 164 -6.74 -5.78 6.62
C PHE A 164 -8.19 -5.32 6.81
N THR A 165 -8.51 -4.03 6.70
CA THR A 165 -9.90 -3.57 6.82
C THR A 165 -10.71 -3.93 5.57
N LYS A 166 -12.03 -3.95 5.69
CA LYS A 166 -12.93 -4.17 4.54
C LYS A 166 -12.79 -3.10 3.46
N GLU A 167 -12.29 -1.93 3.80
CA GLU A 167 -11.96 -0.84 2.89
C GLU A 167 -10.62 -1.08 2.14
N GLN A 168 -9.92 -2.18 2.45
CA GLN A 168 -8.64 -2.59 1.85
C GLN A 168 -8.73 -3.94 1.16
N PRO A 169 -9.48 -4.06 0.04
CA PRO A 169 -9.64 -5.32 -0.69
C PRO A 169 -8.31 -5.84 -1.22
N ASP A 170 -8.04 -7.12 -1.00
CA ASP A 170 -6.79 -7.78 -1.34
C ASP A 170 -6.62 -7.97 -2.85
N LEU A 171 -5.44 -7.62 -3.34
CA LEU A 171 -5.04 -7.80 -4.72
C LEU A 171 -4.67 -9.25 -5.02
N ASN A 172 -5.05 -9.72 -6.20
CA ASN A 172 -4.79 -11.08 -6.68
C ASN A 172 -3.45 -11.18 -7.42
N TRP A 173 -2.39 -11.42 -6.70
CA TRP A 173 -1.03 -11.52 -7.24
C TRP A 173 -0.79 -12.72 -8.17
N GLU A 174 -1.71 -13.69 -8.27
CA GLU A 174 -1.66 -14.72 -9.30
C GLU A 174 -1.95 -14.15 -10.70
N ASN A 175 -2.66 -13.02 -10.77
CA ASN A 175 -3.02 -12.41 -12.05
C ASN A 175 -1.81 -11.71 -12.68
N PRO A 176 -1.30 -12.19 -13.85
CA PRO A 176 -0.14 -11.56 -14.49
C PRO A 176 -0.42 -10.13 -14.97
N LYS A 177 -1.68 -9.81 -15.34
CA LYS A 177 -2.02 -8.45 -15.79
C LYS A 177 -1.99 -7.44 -14.65
N LEU A 178 -2.40 -7.83 -13.45
CA LEU A 178 -2.23 -7.01 -12.26
C LEU A 178 -0.73 -6.74 -12.00
N ARG A 179 0.10 -7.77 -12.07
CA ARG A 179 1.55 -7.60 -11.87
C ARG A 179 2.17 -6.66 -12.89
N GLU A 180 1.76 -6.74 -14.17
CA GLU A 180 2.20 -5.82 -15.22
C GLU A 180 1.84 -4.37 -14.86
N GLU A 181 0.60 -4.08 -14.48
CA GLU A 181 0.14 -2.74 -14.08
C GLU A 181 0.96 -2.19 -12.89
N ILE A 182 1.22 -3.04 -11.88
CA ILE A 182 2.04 -2.64 -10.71
C ILE A 182 3.49 -2.39 -11.13
N TYR A 183 4.08 -3.21 -11.99
CA TYR A 183 5.46 -3.00 -12.46
C TYR A 183 5.57 -1.73 -13.31
N GLU A 184 4.60 -1.43 -14.14
CA GLU A 184 4.56 -0.16 -14.88
C GLU A 184 4.47 1.05 -13.95
N MET A 185 3.67 0.97 -12.90
CA MET A 185 3.60 2.01 -11.87
C MET A 185 4.95 2.21 -11.17
N ILE A 186 5.60 1.11 -10.75
CA ILE A 186 6.94 1.16 -10.13
C ILE A 186 7.94 1.85 -11.07
N LEU A 187 7.97 1.45 -12.34
CA LEU A 187 8.90 2.02 -13.33
C LEU A 187 8.66 3.52 -13.52
N LYS A 188 7.41 3.97 -13.60
CA LYS A 188 7.07 5.41 -13.72
C LYS A 188 7.61 6.22 -12.54
N TRP A 189 7.49 5.73 -11.32
CA TRP A 189 8.05 6.38 -10.15
C TRP A 189 9.58 6.39 -10.14
N MET A 190 10.21 5.29 -10.58
CA MET A 190 11.67 5.22 -10.73
C MET A 190 12.16 6.22 -11.80
N ASP A 191 11.44 6.38 -12.91
CA ASP A 191 11.75 7.34 -13.96
C ASP A 191 11.65 8.80 -13.49
N LEU A 192 10.79 9.08 -12.48
CA LEU A 192 10.74 10.39 -11.81
C LEU A 192 11.97 10.63 -10.90
N GLY A 193 12.84 9.64 -10.71
CA GLY A 193 14.05 9.73 -9.91
C GLY A 193 13.90 9.24 -8.47
N LEU A 194 12.81 8.54 -8.16
CA LEU A 194 12.64 7.90 -6.86
C LEU A 194 13.80 6.93 -6.58
N GLY A 195 14.29 6.91 -5.33
CA GLY A 195 15.40 6.05 -4.92
C GLY A 195 15.05 4.58 -4.76
N GLY A 196 13.77 4.25 -4.66
CA GLY A 196 13.23 2.91 -4.48
C GLY A 196 11.97 2.88 -3.64
N PHE A 197 11.65 1.71 -3.12
CA PHE A 197 10.45 1.48 -2.31
C PHE A 197 10.76 0.69 -1.04
N ARG A 198 9.98 0.94 0.00
CA ARG A 198 9.81 0.02 1.13
C ARG A 198 8.56 -0.81 0.85
N LEU A 199 8.68 -2.13 0.83
CA LEU A 199 7.54 -3.01 0.57
C LEU A 199 6.74 -3.20 1.86
N ASP A 200 5.48 -2.79 1.80
CA ASP A 200 4.52 -3.02 2.87
C ASP A 200 3.92 -4.41 2.79
N ALA A 201 3.61 -5.01 3.94
CA ALA A 201 2.88 -6.28 4.06
C ALA A 201 3.35 -7.39 3.11
N ILE A 202 4.67 -7.47 2.83
CA ILE A 202 5.27 -8.36 1.83
C ILE A 202 4.92 -9.84 2.05
N SER A 203 4.78 -10.26 3.30
CA SER A 203 4.40 -11.62 3.67
C SER A 203 2.96 -11.99 3.27
N HIS A 204 2.10 -11.00 3.02
CA HIS A 204 0.70 -11.21 2.66
C HIS A 204 0.44 -11.25 1.15
N LEU A 205 1.43 -10.94 0.31
CA LEU A 205 1.25 -10.94 -1.15
C LEU A 205 0.89 -12.32 -1.68
N LYS A 206 1.58 -13.36 -1.19
CA LYS A 206 1.24 -14.74 -1.51
C LYS A 206 0.23 -15.27 -0.52
N LYS A 207 -0.86 -15.80 -1.01
CA LYS A 207 -1.93 -16.43 -0.22
C LYS A 207 -1.95 -17.92 -0.49
N ASN A 208 -2.55 -18.70 0.43
CA ASN A 208 -2.92 -20.07 0.11
C ASN A 208 -4.10 -20.05 -0.88
N TYR A 209 -3.81 -20.20 -2.14
CA TYR A 209 -4.80 -20.09 -3.22
C TYR A 209 -5.82 -21.25 -3.30
N GLN A 210 -5.69 -22.24 -2.43
CA GLN A 210 -6.74 -23.25 -2.25
C GLN A 210 -7.89 -22.71 -1.39
N TYR A 211 -7.64 -21.63 -0.64
CA TYR A 211 -8.60 -20.96 0.24
C TYR A 211 -9.30 -21.94 1.19
N THR A 212 -8.54 -22.92 1.71
CA THR A 212 -9.04 -23.90 2.68
C THR A 212 -9.14 -23.27 4.08
N ASN A 213 -9.99 -23.87 4.91
CA ASN A 213 -10.04 -23.51 6.32
C ASN A 213 -8.67 -23.74 7.00
N LEU A 214 -8.32 -22.82 7.87
CA LEU A 214 -7.19 -22.99 8.78
C LEU A 214 -7.59 -23.89 9.96
N PRO A 215 -6.64 -24.59 10.62
CA PRO A 215 -6.94 -25.40 11.79
C PRO A 215 -7.66 -24.60 12.88
N PRO A 216 -8.66 -25.18 13.58
CA PRO A 216 -9.43 -24.48 14.59
C PRO A 216 -8.66 -24.15 15.88
N ASP A 217 -7.50 -24.76 16.09
CA ASP A 217 -6.77 -24.78 17.37
C ASP A 217 -5.62 -23.74 17.46
N GLY A 218 -5.51 -22.84 16.49
CA GLY A 218 -4.59 -21.70 16.57
C GLY A 218 -5.16 -20.57 17.42
N PRO A 219 -4.35 -19.78 18.14
CA PRO A 219 -4.81 -18.51 18.65
C PRO A 219 -5.46 -17.71 17.52
N ASP A 220 -6.55 -17.01 17.81
CA ASP A 220 -7.32 -16.24 16.81
C ASP A 220 -6.47 -15.29 15.94
N GLU A 221 -5.37 -14.82 16.48
CA GLU A 221 -4.37 -13.97 15.83
C GLU A 221 -3.52 -14.66 14.75
N TYR A 222 -3.54 -15.99 14.67
CA TYR A 222 -2.74 -16.77 13.69
C TYR A 222 -3.57 -17.40 12.56
N ASN A 223 -4.88 -17.19 12.55
CA ASN A 223 -5.74 -17.62 11.43
C ASN A 223 -5.57 -16.69 10.21
N MET A 224 -4.33 -16.32 9.92
CA MET A 224 -3.99 -15.51 8.78
C MET A 224 -3.49 -16.39 7.63
N ALA A 225 -3.81 -16.00 6.42
CA ALA A 225 -3.52 -16.71 5.19
C ALA A 225 -2.02 -16.75 4.85
N PHE A 226 -1.18 -17.14 5.80
CA PHE A 226 0.24 -17.31 5.57
C PHE A 226 0.60 -18.77 5.22
N GLU A 227 1.43 -18.93 4.26
CA GLU A 227 2.38 -20.01 4.09
C GLU A 227 3.76 -19.43 3.82
#